data_99e61ab1ed0bca25b53cae64ec867551
#
_entry.id   99e61ab1ed0bca25b53cae64ec867551
#
_cell.length_a   1.000
_cell.length_b   1.000
_cell.length_c   1.000
_cell.angle_alpha   90.00
_cell.angle_beta   90.00
_cell.angle_gamma   90.00
#
_symmetry.space_group_name_H-M   'P 1'
#
loop_
_entity.id
_entity.type
_entity.pdbx_description
1 polymer ?
#
loop_
_entity_poly.entity_id
_entity_poly.type
_entity_poly.pdbx_seq_one_letter_code
_entity_poly.pdbx_strand_id
1 'polypeptide(L)'
;DVIVTEKDCGTKEHTLISRAESKAIGEDFSARIKGRVLADNVVARDSGEILAKKGALIDDEIFAKIDEHQIDEVYIRAISNCKAEWGVCQKCYGSDLAKGGLIALGEAVGIIAAQSIGEPGTQLTMRTFHAGGVAGADITQGLPRVEELFEARAPKGQAILSEVSGKAHIETTEGKHKIVVMSQEVNEDIYDATGYEIEVKNNRAVELRDILATKEGKKPIKAKAPGIVKIKDHEIHVMKEADAKTYEVSAQVGLLIKDGDIVEIGQALTEGSWNLTEALKLLGELAVQRYIVKEVQQTYASEGQT
;
A
#
# COMPACT_ATOMS: atom_id res chain seq x y z
N ASP A 1 -22.16 13.28 0.16
CA ASP A 1 -21.49 13.71 -1.07
C ASP A 1 -20.16 14.36 -0.74
N VAL A 2 -19.12 14.07 -1.55
CA VAL A 2 -17.82 14.74 -1.42
C VAL A 2 -17.89 16.07 -2.13
N ILE A 3 -17.71 17.16 -1.37
CA ILE A 3 -17.74 18.53 -1.87
C ILE A 3 -16.42 19.24 -1.54
N VAL A 4 -16.12 20.32 -2.24
CA VAL A 4 -14.98 21.19 -1.93
C VAL A 4 -15.35 22.11 -0.79
N THR A 5 -14.82 21.89 0.41
CA THR A 5 -15.26 22.56 1.66
C THR A 5 -14.39 23.73 2.07
N GLU A 6 -13.10 23.69 1.77
CA GLU A 6 -12.14 24.70 2.21
C GLU A 6 -11.05 24.98 1.17
N LYS A 7 -10.35 26.09 1.32
CA LYS A 7 -9.28 26.48 0.39
C LYS A 7 -8.03 25.63 0.53
N ASP A 8 -7.61 25.31 1.74
CA ASP A 8 -6.38 24.58 2.03
C ASP A 8 -6.47 23.87 3.37
N CYS A 9 -6.34 22.56 3.39
CA CYS A 9 -6.35 21.75 4.60
C CYS A 9 -5.01 21.79 5.37
N GLY A 10 -4.00 22.48 4.87
CA GLY A 10 -2.70 22.64 5.53
C GLY A 10 -1.86 21.37 5.60
N THR A 11 -2.21 20.29 4.87
CA THR A 11 -1.42 19.04 4.89
C THR A 11 0.02 19.30 4.45
N LYS A 12 0.96 18.66 5.12
CA LYS A 12 2.39 18.59 4.74
C LYS A 12 2.70 17.37 3.88
N GLU A 13 1.76 16.43 3.81
CA GLU A 13 1.89 15.23 2.99
C GLU A 13 1.73 15.58 1.52
N HIS A 14 2.43 14.85 0.67
CA HIS A 14 2.45 15.05 -0.77
C HIS A 14 2.58 13.72 -1.49
N THR A 15 2.24 13.73 -2.76
CA THR A 15 2.42 12.59 -3.66
C THR A 15 3.54 12.93 -4.64
N LEU A 16 4.53 12.06 -4.72
CA LEU A 16 5.58 12.14 -5.73
C LEU A 16 5.07 11.52 -7.03
N ILE A 17 5.20 12.24 -8.13
CA ILE A 17 4.96 11.72 -9.48
C ILE A 17 6.26 11.81 -10.25
N SER A 18 6.71 10.68 -10.79
CA SER A 18 7.92 10.59 -11.61
C SER A 18 7.62 10.18 -13.05
N ARG A 19 8.48 10.61 -13.99
CA ARG A 19 8.42 10.18 -15.41
C ARG A 19 8.64 8.67 -15.54
N ALA A 20 9.55 8.11 -14.73
CA ALA A 20 9.84 6.68 -14.73
C ALA A 20 8.63 5.84 -14.31
N GLU A 21 7.97 6.23 -13.22
CA GLU A 21 6.76 5.57 -12.75
C GLU A 21 5.62 5.72 -13.78
N SER A 22 5.42 6.92 -14.33
CA SER A 22 4.38 7.18 -15.33
C SER A 22 4.55 6.27 -16.55
N LYS A 23 5.78 6.15 -17.05
CA LYS A 23 6.11 5.24 -18.16
C LYS A 23 5.88 3.77 -17.82
N ALA A 24 6.19 3.36 -16.58
CA ALA A 24 6.01 1.98 -16.13
C ALA A 24 4.53 1.57 -16.08
N ILE A 25 3.63 2.50 -15.74
CA ILE A 25 2.18 2.25 -15.71
C ILE A 25 1.47 2.57 -17.03
N GLY A 26 2.21 3.08 -18.04
CA GLY A 26 1.66 3.41 -19.37
C GLY A 26 0.88 4.72 -19.43
N GLU A 27 0.99 5.59 -18.43
CA GLU A 27 0.33 6.90 -18.39
C GLU A 27 1.30 8.04 -18.79
N ASP A 28 0.75 9.05 -19.46
CA ASP A 28 1.55 10.24 -19.76
C ASP A 28 1.80 11.07 -18.49
N PHE A 29 3.06 11.41 -18.26
CA PHE A 29 3.47 12.26 -17.13
C PHE A 29 2.71 13.59 -17.08
N SER A 30 2.43 14.19 -18.26
CA SER A 30 1.67 15.44 -18.35
C SER A 30 0.24 15.28 -17.81
N ALA A 31 -0.42 14.19 -18.19
CA ALA A 31 -1.80 13.91 -17.76
C ALA A 31 -1.90 13.71 -16.24
N ARG A 32 -0.84 13.19 -15.60
CA ARG A 32 -0.81 12.95 -14.16
C ARG A 32 -0.57 14.20 -13.32
N ILE A 33 0.13 15.21 -13.87
CA ILE A 33 0.51 16.41 -13.09
C ILE A 33 -0.24 17.68 -13.46
N LYS A 34 -0.68 17.85 -14.72
CA LYS A 34 -1.49 19.01 -15.13
C LYS A 34 -2.78 19.08 -14.32
N GLY A 35 -3.16 20.29 -13.94
CA GLY A 35 -4.34 20.52 -13.11
C GLY A 35 -4.13 20.17 -11.62
N ARG A 36 -2.95 19.70 -11.21
CA ARG A 36 -2.61 19.49 -9.80
C ARG A 36 -1.92 20.70 -9.22
N VAL A 37 -1.98 20.86 -7.90
CA VAL A 37 -1.31 21.93 -7.18
C VAL A 37 0.04 21.44 -6.67
N LEU A 38 1.09 22.21 -6.86
CA LEU A 38 2.43 21.91 -6.38
C LEU A 38 2.48 21.84 -4.85
N ALA A 39 3.01 20.74 -4.34
CA ALA A 39 3.25 20.56 -2.90
C ALA A 39 4.60 21.13 -2.46
N ASP A 40 5.55 21.29 -3.38
CA ASP A 40 6.85 21.91 -3.15
C ASP A 40 7.28 22.73 -4.38
N ASN A 41 8.36 23.54 -4.23
CA ASN A 41 8.91 24.29 -5.35
C ASN A 41 9.52 23.36 -6.39
N VAL A 42 9.30 23.67 -7.66
CA VAL A 42 10.01 23.04 -8.76
C VAL A 42 11.25 23.88 -9.08
N VAL A 43 12.42 23.26 -9.02
CA VAL A 43 13.71 23.95 -9.19
C VAL A 43 14.45 23.34 -10.38
N ALA A 44 14.99 24.18 -11.23
CA ALA A 44 15.84 23.75 -12.35
C ALA A 44 17.14 23.14 -11.80
N ARG A 45 17.52 21.95 -12.29
CA ARG A 45 18.72 21.23 -11.84
C ARG A 45 20.01 21.97 -12.15
N ASP A 46 20.05 22.68 -13.28
CA ASP A 46 21.26 23.31 -13.80
C ASP A 46 21.54 24.67 -13.16
N SER A 47 20.50 25.50 -12.97
CA SER A 47 20.63 26.87 -12.50
C SER A 47 20.25 27.09 -11.03
N GLY A 48 19.53 26.14 -10.41
CA GLY A 48 18.93 26.34 -9.10
C GLY A 48 17.76 27.35 -9.09
N GLU A 49 17.30 27.78 -10.25
CA GLU A 49 16.18 28.72 -10.40
C GLU A 49 14.85 28.03 -10.05
N ILE A 50 13.97 28.77 -9.37
CA ILE A 50 12.62 28.28 -9.07
C ILE A 50 11.74 28.47 -10.31
N LEU A 51 11.44 27.39 -11.00
CA LEU A 51 10.57 27.37 -12.18
C LEU A 51 9.09 27.58 -11.82
N ALA A 52 8.66 26.99 -10.69
CA ALA A 52 7.33 27.17 -10.16
C ALA A 52 7.34 27.08 -8.63
N LYS A 53 6.51 27.89 -7.98
CA LYS A 53 6.44 27.95 -6.52
C LYS A 53 5.43 26.95 -5.96
N LYS A 54 5.69 26.48 -4.76
CA LYS A 54 4.75 25.72 -3.93
C LYS A 54 3.38 26.41 -3.90
N GLY A 55 2.33 25.62 -4.09
CA GLY A 55 0.93 26.08 -4.10
C GLY A 55 0.45 26.62 -5.46
N ALA A 56 1.31 26.65 -6.48
CA ALA A 56 0.89 26.98 -7.84
C ALA A 56 0.11 25.80 -8.46
N LEU A 57 -0.92 26.12 -9.24
CA LEU A 57 -1.63 25.16 -10.08
C LEU A 57 -0.78 24.90 -11.33
N ILE A 58 -0.52 23.64 -11.63
CA ILE A 58 0.25 23.27 -12.83
C ILE A 58 -0.66 23.39 -14.05
N ASP A 59 -0.50 24.49 -14.74
CA ASP A 59 -1.09 24.78 -16.06
C ASP A 59 -0.15 24.39 -17.19
N ASP A 60 -0.53 24.72 -18.43
CA ASP A 60 0.28 24.46 -19.61
C ASP A 60 1.60 25.24 -19.60
N GLU A 61 1.63 26.46 -19.04
CA GLU A 61 2.85 27.26 -18.98
C GLU A 61 3.86 26.68 -17.97
N ILE A 62 3.40 26.30 -16.80
CA ILE A 62 4.24 25.66 -15.76
C ILE A 62 4.71 24.29 -16.26
N PHE A 63 3.82 23.53 -16.92
CA PHE A 63 4.20 22.25 -17.48
C PHE A 63 5.27 22.40 -18.56
N ALA A 64 5.15 23.39 -19.47
CA ALA A 64 6.16 23.63 -20.48
C ALA A 64 7.55 23.89 -19.89
N LYS A 65 7.64 24.66 -18.78
CA LYS A 65 8.90 24.88 -18.05
C LYS A 65 9.44 23.60 -17.42
N ILE A 66 8.57 22.76 -16.82
CA ILE A 66 8.94 21.46 -16.26
C ILE A 66 9.51 20.54 -17.34
N ASP A 67 8.90 20.53 -18.51
CA ASP A 67 9.31 19.69 -19.63
C ASP A 67 10.60 20.19 -20.29
N GLU A 68 10.74 21.49 -20.53
CA GLU A 68 11.94 22.13 -21.09
C GLU A 68 13.18 21.84 -20.23
N HIS A 69 13.06 21.91 -18.91
CA HIS A 69 14.15 21.63 -17.98
C HIS A 69 14.28 20.15 -17.61
N GLN A 70 13.57 19.25 -18.31
CA GLN A 70 13.64 17.80 -18.11
C GLN A 70 13.52 17.39 -16.63
N ILE A 71 12.57 17.98 -15.91
CA ILE A 71 12.31 17.65 -14.51
C ILE A 71 11.64 16.25 -14.47
N ASP A 72 12.29 15.31 -13.78
CA ASP A 72 11.84 13.91 -13.70
C ASP A 72 10.79 13.66 -12.62
N GLU A 73 10.80 14.48 -11.57
CA GLU A 73 10.01 14.27 -10.36
C GLU A 73 9.33 15.56 -9.91
N VAL A 74 8.05 15.47 -9.59
CA VAL A 74 7.26 16.59 -9.11
C VAL A 74 6.45 16.17 -7.90
N TYR A 75 6.48 16.97 -6.83
CA TYR A 75 5.66 16.79 -5.64
C TYR A 75 4.35 17.55 -5.78
N ILE A 76 3.24 16.82 -5.76
CA ILE A 76 1.91 17.40 -5.92
C ILE A 76 1.02 17.18 -4.70
N ARG A 77 0.01 18.03 -4.55
CA ARG A 77 -1.11 17.81 -3.64
C ARG A 77 -2.06 16.81 -4.27
N ALA A 78 -2.57 15.87 -3.47
CA ALA A 78 -3.52 14.87 -3.91
C ALA A 78 -4.69 14.73 -2.93
N ILE A 79 -5.81 14.25 -3.43
CA ILE A 79 -7.02 14.01 -2.63
C ILE A 79 -6.74 12.97 -1.53
N SER A 80 -5.96 11.93 -1.84
CA SER A 80 -5.56 10.88 -0.90
C SER A 80 -4.79 11.38 0.34
N ASN A 81 -4.19 12.57 0.25
CA ASN A 81 -3.42 13.17 1.35
C ASN A 81 -4.14 14.40 1.95
N CYS A 82 -5.42 14.60 1.57
CA CYS A 82 -6.20 15.71 2.06
C CYS A 82 -6.60 15.49 3.53
N LYS A 83 -6.39 16.50 4.37
CA LYS A 83 -6.74 16.50 5.80
C LYS A 83 -7.97 17.38 6.11
N ALA A 84 -8.79 17.67 5.10
CA ALA A 84 -10.08 18.33 5.33
C ALA A 84 -10.96 17.43 6.19
N GLU A 85 -11.60 18.00 7.20
CA GLU A 85 -12.47 17.25 8.11
C GLU A 85 -13.68 16.66 7.39
N TRP A 86 -14.20 17.40 6.41
CA TRP A 86 -15.30 16.99 5.54
C TRP A 86 -14.96 17.31 4.08
N GLY A 87 -15.24 16.38 3.19
CA GLY A 87 -15.01 16.59 1.75
C GLY A 87 -13.53 16.70 1.39
N VAL A 88 -13.18 17.68 0.56
CA VAL A 88 -11.81 17.92 0.08
C VAL A 88 -11.51 19.41 0.03
N CYS A 89 -10.24 19.80 0.11
CA CYS A 89 -9.86 21.20 -0.10
C CYS A 89 -9.52 21.50 -1.56
N GLN A 90 -9.65 22.77 -1.97
CA GLN A 90 -9.35 23.23 -3.34
C GLN A 90 -7.95 22.81 -3.81
N LYS A 91 -6.93 22.99 -2.96
CA LYS A 91 -5.54 22.70 -3.32
C LYS A 91 -5.28 21.19 -3.50
N CYS A 92 -5.92 20.32 -2.72
CA CYS A 92 -5.76 18.88 -2.89
C CYS A 92 -6.53 18.35 -4.09
N TYR A 93 -7.65 18.96 -4.43
CA TYR A 93 -8.41 18.61 -5.62
C TYR A 93 -7.69 19.11 -6.90
N GLY A 94 -7.39 20.39 -6.97
CA GLY A 94 -6.71 21.00 -8.10
C GLY A 94 -7.63 21.79 -9.03
N SER A 95 -7.49 21.56 -10.35
CA SER A 95 -8.20 22.34 -11.37
C SER A 95 -9.65 21.94 -11.52
N ASP A 96 -10.49 22.92 -11.88
CA ASP A 96 -11.82 22.73 -12.41
C ASP A 96 -11.71 22.30 -13.89
N LEU A 97 -12.13 21.08 -14.19
CA LEU A 97 -12.03 20.51 -15.54
C LEU A 97 -12.99 21.19 -16.55
N ALA A 98 -14.04 21.85 -16.08
CA ALA A 98 -15.04 22.50 -16.95
C ALA A 98 -14.69 23.96 -17.22
N LYS A 99 -14.23 24.69 -16.21
CA LYS A 99 -14.03 26.13 -16.27
C LYS A 99 -12.54 26.53 -16.37
N GLY A 100 -11.64 25.60 -16.06
CA GLY A 100 -10.22 25.90 -15.87
C GLY A 100 -9.94 26.63 -14.56
N GLY A 101 -8.66 26.74 -14.20
CA GLY A 101 -8.27 27.33 -12.92
C GLY A 101 -8.56 26.44 -11.72
N LEU A 102 -8.43 26.99 -10.52
CA LEU A 102 -8.66 26.23 -9.28
C LEU A 102 -10.17 26.01 -9.05
N ILE A 103 -10.54 24.80 -8.64
CA ILE A 103 -11.93 24.41 -8.36
C ILE A 103 -12.61 25.37 -7.37
N ALA A 104 -13.89 25.66 -7.55
CA ALA A 104 -14.63 26.53 -6.65
C ALA A 104 -15.04 25.83 -5.35
N LEU A 105 -15.20 26.61 -4.27
CA LEU A 105 -15.80 26.09 -3.03
C LEU A 105 -17.28 25.73 -3.26
N GLY A 106 -17.71 24.63 -2.67
CA GLY A 106 -19.07 24.12 -2.76
C GLY A 106 -19.34 23.20 -3.97
N GLU A 107 -18.36 23.03 -4.88
CA GLU A 107 -18.53 22.10 -6.02
C GLU A 107 -18.63 20.65 -5.54
N ALA A 108 -19.61 19.92 -6.09
CA ALA A 108 -19.93 18.55 -5.73
C ALA A 108 -19.04 17.55 -6.53
N VAL A 109 -17.74 17.54 -6.23
CA VAL A 109 -16.75 16.77 -6.97
C VAL A 109 -16.95 15.25 -6.88
N GLY A 110 -17.59 14.78 -5.82
CA GLY A 110 -17.96 13.36 -5.68
C GLY A 110 -18.99 12.92 -6.70
N ILE A 111 -19.95 13.79 -7.03
CA ILE A 111 -20.94 13.52 -8.08
C ILE A 111 -20.29 13.51 -9.46
N ILE A 112 -19.39 14.46 -9.73
CA ILE A 112 -18.63 14.51 -10.99
C ILE A 112 -17.81 13.23 -11.17
N ALA A 113 -17.10 12.78 -10.12
CA ALA A 113 -16.34 11.53 -10.14
C ALA A 113 -17.24 10.32 -10.38
N ALA A 114 -18.37 10.21 -9.67
CA ALA A 114 -19.32 9.11 -9.82
C ALA A 114 -19.90 9.03 -11.24
N GLN A 115 -20.24 10.17 -11.83
CA GLN A 115 -20.74 10.23 -13.21
C GLN A 115 -19.66 9.84 -14.23
N SER A 116 -18.43 10.32 -14.05
CA SER A 116 -17.29 10.01 -14.94
C SER A 116 -16.90 8.53 -14.90
N ILE A 117 -17.03 7.89 -13.73
CA ILE A 117 -16.78 6.46 -13.54
C ILE A 117 -17.98 5.64 -14.07
N GLY A 118 -19.20 6.08 -13.84
CA GLY A 118 -20.42 5.34 -14.19
C GLY A 118 -20.80 5.42 -15.67
N GLU A 119 -20.48 6.52 -16.34
CA GLU A 119 -20.85 6.71 -17.76
C GLU A 119 -20.29 5.58 -18.65
N PRO A 120 -18.98 5.25 -18.63
CA PRO A 120 -18.47 4.17 -19.47
C PRO A 120 -18.87 2.77 -18.98
N GLY A 121 -19.42 2.63 -17.77
CA GLY A 121 -19.87 1.35 -17.21
C GLY A 121 -20.89 0.63 -18.09
N THR A 122 -21.78 1.37 -18.76
CA THR A 122 -22.74 0.79 -19.71
C THR A 122 -22.05 0.18 -20.93
N GLN A 123 -20.94 0.76 -21.38
CA GLN A 123 -20.16 0.26 -22.51
C GLN A 123 -19.37 -1.01 -22.11
N LEU A 124 -18.88 -1.09 -20.87
CA LEU A 124 -18.22 -2.26 -20.33
C LEU A 124 -19.14 -3.48 -20.29
N THR A 125 -20.42 -3.32 -19.93
CA THR A 125 -21.41 -4.42 -19.93
C THR A 125 -21.63 -5.02 -21.30
N MET A 126 -21.57 -4.25 -22.37
CA MET A 126 -21.80 -4.74 -23.74
C MET A 126 -20.63 -5.59 -24.27
N ARG A 127 -19.41 -5.40 -23.79
CA ARG A 127 -18.20 -6.09 -24.29
C ARG A 127 -17.88 -7.38 -23.55
N THR A 128 -18.24 -7.52 -22.28
CA THR A 128 -17.92 -8.71 -21.46
C THR A 128 -18.64 -9.99 -21.88
N PHE A 129 -19.71 -9.92 -22.70
CA PHE A 129 -20.40 -11.09 -23.22
C PHE A 129 -19.61 -11.89 -24.30
N HIS A 130 -18.49 -11.38 -24.80
CA HIS A 130 -17.74 -12.01 -25.89
C HIS A 130 -16.39 -12.62 -25.51
N ALA A 131 -15.92 -12.49 -24.29
CA ALA A 131 -14.65 -13.05 -23.83
C ALA A 131 -14.78 -14.43 -23.13
N GLY A 132 -15.75 -15.22 -23.53
CA GLY A 132 -15.91 -16.59 -23.07
C GLY A 132 -14.98 -17.54 -23.81
N GLY A 133 -13.90 -17.99 -23.20
CA GLY A 133 -13.18 -19.13 -23.71
C GLY A 133 -11.66 -19.20 -23.55
N VAL A 134 -11.12 -18.98 -22.37
CA VAL A 134 -9.87 -19.64 -21.97
C VAL A 134 -10.01 -20.13 -20.55
N ALA A 135 -10.01 -21.43 -20.38
CA ALA A 135 -9.97 -22.12 -19.10
C ALA A 135 -8.59 -21.85 -18.45
N GLY A 136 -8.55 -20.97 -17.50
CA GLY A 136 -7.33 -20.70 -16.72
C GLY A 136 -7.43 -19.38 -15.98
N ALA A 137 -7.76 -19.45 -14.71
CA ALA A 137 -8.02 -18.40 -13.75
C ALA A 137 -9.39 -17.72 -13.91
N ASP A 138 -10.22 -17.91 -12.92
CA ASP A 138 -11.55 -17.30 -12.73
C ASP A 138 -11.37 -15.80 -12.34
N ILE A 139 -10.66 -15.04 -13.22
CA ILE A 139 -10.38 -13.61 -13.00
C ILE A 139 -11.58 -12.84 -13.52
N THR A 140 -12.27 -12.16 -12.62
CA THR A 140 -13.36 -11.25 -12.95
C THR A 140 -12.83 -10.06 -13.73
N GLN A 141 -13.36 -9.80 -14.94
CA GLN A 141 -12.94 -8.72 -15.83
C GLN A 141 -14.10 -7.76 -16.13
N GLY A 142 -13.78 -6.57 -16.61
CA GLY A 142 -14.76 -5.57 -17.00
C GLY A 142 -15.57 -5.03 -15.83
N LEU A 143 -16.86 -4.70 -16.07
CA LEU A 143 -17.74 -4.09 -15.07
C LEU A 143 -17.90 -4.91 -13.78
N PRO A 144 -18.03 -6.25 -13.81
CA PRO A 144 -18.09 -7.05 -12.58
C PRO A 144 -16.84 -6.86 -11.68
N ARG A 145 -15.67 -6.62 -12.28
CA ARG A 145 -14.44 -6.32 -11.50
C ARG A 145 -14.51 -4.96 -10.83
N VAL A 146 -15.05 -3.95 -11.53
CA VAL A 146 -15.26 -2.62 -10.96
C VAL A 146 -16.24 -2.69 -9.78
N GLU A 147 -17.34 -3.46 -9.92
CA GLU A 147 -18.30 -3.69 -8.83
C GLU A 147 -17.64 -4.39 -7.62
N GLU A 148 -16.83 -5.42 -7.84
CA GLU A 148 -16.08 -6.08 -6.76
C GLU A 148 -15.22 -5.09 -5.97
N LEU A 149 -14.52 -4.18 -6.68
CA LEU A 149 -13.66 -3.17 -6.06
C LEU A 149 -14.46 -2.16 -5.23
N PHE A 150 -15.55 -1.60 -5.80
CA PHE A 150 -16.36 -0.60 -5.09
C PHE A 150 -17.15 -1.16 -3.92
N GLU A 151 -17.57 -2.42 -4.01
CA GLU A 151 -18.27 -3.09 -2.91
C GLU A 151 -17.34 -3.80 -1.93
N ALA A 152 -16.02 -3.74 -2.18
CA ALA A 152 -15.00 -4.45 -1.39
C ALA A 152 -15.30 -5.94 -1.22
N ARG A 153 -15.86 -6.58 -2.26
CA ARG A 153 -16.12 -8.02 -2.27
C ARG A 153 -14.81 -8.80 -2.31
N ALA A 154 -14.77 -9.96 -1.68
CA ALA A 154 -13.64 -10.87 -1.82
C ALA A 154 -13.59 -11.41 -3.26
N PRO A 155 -12.48 -11.23 -3.99
CA PRO A 155 -12.36 -11.71 -5.36
C PRO A 155 -12.32 -13.24 -5.41
N LYS A 156 -12.84 -13.83 -6.49
CA LYS A 156 -12.82 -15.28 -6.68
C LYS A 156 -11.40 -15.83 -6.82
N GLY A 157 -10.56 -15.16 -7.61
CA GLY A 157 -9.14 -15.46 -7.74
C GLY A 157 -8.31 -14.56 -6.80
N GLN A 158 -8.41 -14.79 -5.48
CA GLN A 158 -7.74 -13.98 -4.49
C GLN A 158 -6.24 -14.28 -4.43
N ALA A 159 -5.42 -13.22 -4.49
CA ALA A 159 -4.00 -13.30 -4.17
C ALA A 159 -3.79 -13.50 -2.67
N ILE A 160 -2.85 -14.33 -2.31
CA ILE A 160 -2.42 -14.48 -0.91
C ILE A 160 -1.37 -13.43 -0.61
N LEU A 161 -1.65 -12.60 0.39
CA LEU A 161 -0.72 -11.60 0.92
C LEU A 161 0.03 -12.16 2.13
N SER A 162 1.33 -11.88 2.23
CA SER A 162 2.10 -12.30 3.40
C SER A 162 1.69 -11.52 4.63
N GLU A 163 1.37 -12.21 5.72
CA GLU A 163 1.04 -11.60 7.01
C GLU A 163 2.30 -11.30 7.85
N VAL A 164 3.45 -11.86 7.47
CA VAL A 164 4.73 -11.71 8.18
C VAL A 164 5.85 -11.41 7.20
N SER A 165 6.84 -10.63 7.64
CA SER A 165 8.09 -10.43 6.89
C SER A 165 9.05 -11.56 7.22
N GLY A 166 9.70 -12.13 6.19
CA GLY A 166 10.66 -13.18 6.44
C GLY A 166 11.10 -13.92 5.20
N LYS A 167 11.76 -15.07 5.41
CA LYS A 167 12.22 -15.93 4.32
C LYS A 167 11.14 -16.94 3.96
N ALA A 168 10.77 -16.99 2.68
CA ALA A 168 9.80 -17.93 2.16
C ALA A 168 10.45 -19.27 1.82
N HIS A 169 9.81 -20.36 2.22
CA HIS A 169 10.11 -21.73 1.80
C HIS A 169 8.89 -22.32 1.10
N ILE A 170 9.12 -22.91 -0.06
CA ILE A 170 8.06 -23.46 -0.91
C ILE A 170 8.24 -24.97 -1.03
N GLU A 171 7.27 -25.71 -0.51
CA GLU A 171 7.16 -27.16 -0.70
C GLU A 171 6.05 -27.44 -1.70
N THR A 172 6.37 -28.16 -2.77
CA THR A 172 5.38 -28.56 -3.77
C THR A 172 5.07 -30.05 -3.59
N THR A 173 3.81 -30.34 -3.31
CA THR A 173 3.25 -31.69 -3.27
C THR A 173 2.24 -31.86 -4.39
N GLU A 174 1.82 -33.10 -4.67
CA GLU A 174 0.83 -33.39 -5.73
C GLU A 174 -0.45 -32.55 -5.51
N GLY A 175 -0.65 -31.54 -6.37
CA GLY A 175 -1.84 -30.69 -6.40
C GLY A 175 -1.84 -29.45 -5.50
N LYS A 176 -0.81 -29.22 -4.67
CA LYS A 176 -0.73 -28.05 -3.79
C LYS A 176 0.69 -27.51 -3.64
N HIS A 177 0.80 -26.19 -3.49
CA HIS A 177 1.98 -25.51 -2.97
C HIS A 177 1.75 -25.17 -1.50
N LYS A 178 2.72 -25.48 -0.66
CA LYS A 178 2.77 -25.04 0.73
C LYS A 178 3.88 -24.00 0.88
N ILE A 179 3.51 -22.79 1.15
CA ILE A 179 4.44 -21.66 1.35
C ILE A 179 4.57 -21.43 2.85
N VAL A 180 5.78 -21.53 3.38
CA VAL A 180 6.08 -21.24 4.78
C VAL A 180 6.95 -19.99 4.82
N VAL A 181 6.43 -18.90 5.38
CA VAL A 181 7.19 -17.68 5.60
C VAL A 181 7.66 -17.67 7.06
N MET A 182 8.99 -17.72 7.25
CA MET A 182 9.62 -17.67 8.57
C MET A 182 10.12 -16.25 8.84
N SER A 183 9.61 -15.61 9.88
CA SER A 183 10.05 -14.28 10.28
C SER A 183 11.55 -14.27 10.59
N GLN A 184 12.27 -13.28 10.07
CA GLN A 184 13.66 -13.02 10.43
C GLN A 184 13.80 -12.07 11.63
N GLU A 185 12.71 -11.45 12.05
CA GLU A 185 12.71 -10.62 13.24
C GLU A 185 12.82 -11.53 14.47
N VAL A 186 13.98 -11.50 15.07
CA VAL A 186 14.19 -12.07 16.41
C VAL A 186 13.49 -11.11 17.39
N ASN A 187 12.21 -11.33 17.64
CA ASN A 187 11.50 -10.64 18.71
C ASN A 187 12.10 -11.11 20.05
N GLU A 188 12.99 -10.31 20.64
CA GLU A 188 13.54 -10.58 21.96
C GLU A 188 12.97 -9.62 23.00
N ASP A 189 12.56 -10.16 24.13
CA ASP A 189 12.28 -9.38 25.32
C ASP A 189 13.56 -9.29 26.15
N ILE A 190 14.06 -8.06 26.37
CA ILE A 190 15.27 -7.82 27.19
C ILE A 190 14.84 -7.45 28.61
N TYR A 191 15.45 -8.13 29.60
CA TYR A 191 15.24 -7.89 31.02
C TYR A 191 16.56 -7.53 31.68
N ASP A 192 16.64 -6.36 32.30
CA ASP A 192 17.77 -5.97 33.14
C ASP A 192 17.69 -6.72 34.49
N ALA A 193 18.63 -7.63 34.69
CA ALA A 193 18.76 -8.42 35.89
C ALA A 193 19.90 -7.90 36.81
N THR A 194 20.31 -6.64 36.67
CA THR A 194 21.38 -6.05 37.49
C THR A 194 21.05 -6.13 38.98
N GLY A 195 21.85 -6.90 39.70
CA GLY A 195 21.71 -7.11 41.10
C GLY A 195 20.57 -8.08 41.48
N TYR A 196 20.05 -8.86 40.57
CA TYR A 196 19.20 -10.01 40.79
C TYR A 196 20.00 -11.30 40.64
N GLU A 197 19.57 -12.35 41.34
CA GLU A 197 20.07 -13.70 41.16
C GLU A 197 19.32 -14.35 39.97
N ILE A 198 20.05 -14.77 38.95
CA ILE A 198 19.49 -15.36 37.74
C ILE A 198 19.17 -16.83 37.99
N GLU A 199 17.89 -17.21 37.86
CA GLU A 199 17.40 -18.58 38.13
C GLU A 199 17.38 -19.46 36.87
N VAL A 200 17.48 -18.86 35.69
CA VAL A 200 17.42 -19.56 34.40
C VAL A 200 18.79 -19.81 33.85
N LYS A 201 18.94 -20.91 33.10
CA LYS A 201 20.20 -21.24 32.40
C LYS A 201 20.14 -20.71 30.96
N ASN A 202 21.32 -20.40 30.42
CA ASN A 202 21.48 -20.03 29.03
C ASN A 202 20.95 -21.15 28.09
N ASN A 203 20.27 -20.80 27.01
CA ASN A 203 19.61 -21.69 26.05
C ASN A 203 18.47 -22.57 26.62
N ARG A 204 17.90 -22.22 27.77
CA ARG A 204 16.69 -22.89 28.31
C ARG A 204 15.45 -22.29 27.68
N ALA A 205 14.49 -23.14 27.31
CA ALA A 205 13.14 -22.71 26.97
C ALA A 205 12.39 -22.29 28.25
N VAL A 206 11.69 -21.17 28.17
CA VAL A 206 10.84 -20.61 29.24
C VAL A 206 9.44 -20.39 28.72
N GLU A 207 8.46 -20.54 29.61
CA GLU A 207 7.06 -20.27 29.34
C GLU A 207 6.63 -18.90 29.87
N LEU A 208 5.41 -18.48 29.51
CA LEU A 208 4.80 -17.25 30.00
C LEU A 208 4.74 -17.27 31.55
N ARG A 209 5.29 -16.23 32.20
CA ARG A 209 5.37 -16.04 33.66
C ARG A 209 6.42 -16.89 34.39
N ASP A 210 7.27 -17.64 33.70
CA ASP A 210 8.41 -18.28 34.34
C ASP A 210 9.30 -17.25 35.03
N ILE A 211 9.86 -17.62 36.18
CA ILE A 211 10.75 -16.76 36.93
C ILE A 211 12.13 -16.78 36.26
N LEU A 212 12.59 -15.62 35.82
CA LEU A 212 13.90 -15.44 35.19
C LEU A 212 14.97 -15.06 36.20
N ALA A 213 14.65 -14.21 37.14
CA ALA A 213 15.58 -13.78 38.19
C ALA A 213 14.84 -13.34 39.44
N THR A 214 15.47 -13.51 40.63
CA THR A 214 14.94 -13.17 41.95
C THR A 214 15.87 -12.22 42.68
N LYS A 215 15.30 -11.44 43.61
CA LYS A 215 16.06 -10.58 44.51
C LYS A 215 15.31 -10.45 45.83
N GLU A 216 16.02 -10.60 46.96
CA GLU A 216 15.46 -10.42 48.28
C GLU A 216 14.82 -9.03 48.44
N GLY A 217 13.56 -8.99 48.89
CA GLY A 217 12.82 -7.73 49.08
C GLY A 217 12.26 -7.08 47.83
N LYS A 218 12.40 -7.67 46.63
CA LYS A 218 11.83 -7.16 45.36
C LYS A 218 10.99 -8.22 44.65
N LYS A 219 10.13 -7.75 43.74
CA LYS A 219 9.34 -8.65 42.89
C LYS A 219 10.24 -9.40 41.91
N PRO A 220 10.02 -10.71 41.71
CA PRO A 220 10.80 -11.49 40.73
C PRO A 220 10.57 -10.99 39.30
N ILE A 221 11.59 -11.08 38.48
CA ILE A 221 11.49 -10.83 37.04
C ILE A 221 10.90 -12.09 36.41
N LYS A 222 9.82 -11.93 35.64
CA LYS A 222 9.10 -13.03 34.99
C LYS A 222 9.05 -12.83 33.48
N ALA A 223 9.11 -13.94 32.73
CA ALA A 223 8.95 -13.93 31.30
C ALA A 223 7.57 -13.39 30.88
N LYS A 224 7.54 -12.45 29.94
CA LYS A 224 6.31 -11.89 29.36
C LYS A 224 5.80 -12.71 28.17
N ALA A 225 6.64 -13.58 27.58
CA ALA A 225 6.30 -14.46 26.49
C ALA A 225 7.15 -15.74 26.57
N PRO A 226 6.69 -16.85 25.97
CA PRO A 226 7.51 -18.05 25.83
C PRO A 226 8.69 -17.78 24.86
N GLY A 227 9.82 -18.46 25.07
CA GLY A 227 10.99 -18.29 24.23
C GLY A 227 12.22 -19.01 24.76
N ILE A 228 13.35 -18.81 24.10
CA ILE A 228 14.65 -19.36 24.49
C ILE A 228 15.47 -18.25 25.16
N VAL A 229 15.97 -18.52 26.37
CA VAL A 229 16.78 -17.59 27.14
C VAL A 229 18.19 -17.51 26.59
N LYS A 230 18.69 -16.29 26.38
CA LYS A 230 20.12 -16.00 26.24
C LYS A 230 20.53 -14.99 27.30
N ILE A 231 21.60 -15.30 28.06
CA ILE A 231 22.13 -14.43 29.10
C ILE A 231 23.40 -13.77 28.57
N LYS A 232 23.40 -12.43 28.59
CA LYS A 232 24.56 -11.60 28.29
C LYS A 232 24.84 -10.68 29.46
N ASP A 233 25.94 -10.89 30.15
CA ASP A 233 26.31 -10.16 31.35
C ASP A 233 25.21 -10.14 32.42
N HIS A 234 24.52 -9.00 32.59
CA HIS A 234 23.41 -8.83 33.54
C HIS A 234 22.03 -8.70 32.82
N GLU A 235 21.99 -8.97 31.54
CA GLU A 235 20.76 -8.91 30.76
C GLU A 235 20.27 -10.31 30.38
N ILE A 236 18.99 -10.54 30.56
CA ILE A 236 18.31 -11.78 30.15
C ILE A 236 17.52 -11.47 28.89
N HIS A 237 17.90 -12.05 27.79
CA HIS A 237 17.21 -11.97 26.51
C HIS A 237 16.33 -13.21 26.35
N VAL A 238 15.03 -13.04 26.26
CA VAL A 238 14.10 -14.11 25.91
C VAL A 238 13.76 -14.01 24.44
N MET A 239 14.39 -14.86 23.64
CA MET A 239 14.16 -14.93 22.20
C MET A 239 12.87 -15.70 21.95
N LYS A 240 11.86 -15.04 21.38
CA LYS A 240 10.62 -15.69 20.94
C LYS A 240 10.90 -16.58 19.75
N GLU A 241 10.20 -17.71 19.62
CA GLU A 241 10.23 -18.48 18.37
C GLU A 241 9.82 -17.55 17.24
N ALA A 242 10.55 -17.64 16.12
CA ALA A 242 10.23 -16.91 14.92
C ALA A 242 8.80 -17.28 14.49
N ASP A 243 7.94 -16.28 14.36
CA ASP A 243 6.59 -16.49 13.85
C ASP A 243 6.69 -17.09 12.44
N ALA A 244 6.24 -18.33 12.28
CA ALA A 244 6.15 -19.00 10.99
C ALA A 244 4.69 -19.02 10.54
N LYS A 245 4.40 -18.47 9.36
CA LYS A 245 3.08 -18.52 8.78
C LYS A 245 3.08 -19.47 7.59
N THR A 246 2.11 -20.37 7.55
CA THR A 246 1.96 -21.35 6.48
C THR A 246 0.74 -21.02 5.65
N TYR A 247 0.91 -21.00 4.32
CA TYR A 247 -0.15 -20.80 3.34
C TYR A 247 -0.25 -22.00 2.42
N GLU A 248 -1.44 -22.53 2.24
CA GLU A 248 -1.72 -23.61 1.29
C GLU A 248 -2.40 -23.04 0.05
N VAL A 249 -1.84 -23.33 -1.12
CA VAL A 249 -2.29 -22.81 -2.42
C VAL A 249 -2.45 -23.98 -3.39
N SER A 250 -3.46 -23.92 -4.26
CA SER A 250 -3.58 -24.87 -5.37
C SER A 250 -2.37 -24.77 -6.30
N ALA A 251 -1.87 -25.91 -6.78
CA ALA A 251 -0.77 -25.93 -7.76
C ALA A 251 -1.09 -25.25 -9.11
N GLN A 252 -2.37 -24.92 -9.34
CA GLN A 252 -2.83 -24.22 -10.54
C GLN A 252 -2.65 -22.69 -10.45
N VAL A 253 -2.41 -22.16 -9.25
CA VAL A 253 -2.21 -20.71 -9.03
C VAL A 253 -0.74 -20.38 -9.23
N GLY A 254 -0.46 -19.35 -10.05
CA GLY A 254 0.90 -18.86 -10.27
C GLY A 254 1.51 -18.28 -9.00
N LEU A 255 2.77 -18.62 -8.73
CA LEU A 255 3.53 -18.07 -7.62
C LEU A 255 4.33 -16.87 -8.09
N LEU A 256 4.27 -15.77 -7.34
CA LEU A 256 5.05 -14.54 -7.59
C LEU A 256 6.43 -14.55 -6.91
N ILE A 257 6.66 -15.52 -6.04
CA ILE A 257 7.89 -15.69 -5.27
C ILE A 257 8.56 -17.02 -5.58
N LYS A 258 9.86 -17.11 -5.29
CA LYS A 258 10.67 -18.32 -5.40
C LYS A 258 11.07 -18.83 -4.02
N ASP A 259 11.45 -20.11 -3.96
CA ASP A 259 11.99 -20.67 -2.72
C ASP A 259 13.26 -19.93 -2.29
N GLY A 260 13.26 -19.48 -1.03
CA GLY A 260 14.36 -18.73 -0.43
C GLY A 260 14.25 -17.21 -0.55
N ASP A 261 13.25 -16.67 -1.24
CA ASP A 261 13.04 -15.23 -1.34
C ASP A 261 12.69 -14.60 0.02
N ILE A 262 13.12 -13.35 0.21
CA ILE A 262 12.71 -12.54 1.35
C ILE A 262 11.44 -11.80 0.95
N VAL A 263 10.40 -11.95 1.76
CA VAL A 263 9.10 -11.30 1.55
C VAL A 263 8.79 -10.32 2.67
N GLU A 264 8.08 -9.26 2.33
CA GLU A 264 7.60 -8.24 3.28
C GLU A 264 6.13 -8.45 3.63
N ILE A 265 5.68 -7.88 4.74
CA ILE A 265 4.26 -7.88 5.11
C ILE A 265 3.45 -7.22 3.99
N GLY A 266 2.36 -7.86 3.58
CA GLY A 266 1.48 -7.38 2.51
C GLY A 266 1.97 -7.66 1.11
N GLN A 267 3.15 -8.25 0.92
CA GLN A 267 3.63 -8.67 -0.39
C GLN A 267 2.78 -9.85 -0.90
N ALA A 268 2.36 -9.77 -2.17
CA ALA A 268 1.63 -10.85 -2.80
C ALA A 268 2.55 -12.06 -3.05
N LEU A 269 2.15 -13.22 -2.55
CA LEU A 269 2.85 -14.49 -2.72
C LEU A 269 2.39 -15.20 -3.99
N THR A 270 1.15 -14.97 -4.40
CA THR A 270 0.51 -15.61 -5.55
C THR A 270 -0.08 -14.58 -6.49
N GLU A 271 -0.28 -14.98 -7.73
CA GLU A 271 -1.10 -14.24 -8.68
C GLU A 271 -2.54 -14.13 -8.20
N GLY A 272 -3.24 -13.09 -8.64
CA GLY A 272 -4.64 -12.84 -8.32
C GLY A 272 -4.90 -11.41 -7.86
N SER A 273 -6.15 -11.15 -7.53
CA SER A 273 -6.60 -9.84 -7.06
C SER A 273 -6.55 -9.76 -5.53
N TRP A 274 -6.23 -8.59 -5.00
CA TRP A 274 -6.17 -8.41 -3.55
C TRP A 274 -7.56 -8.43 -2.92
N ASN A 275 -7.69 -9.08 -1.78
CA ASN A 275 -8.80 -8.87 -0.87
C ASN A 275 -8.59 -7.53 -0.16
N LEU A 276 -9.44 -6.55 -0.45
CA LEU A 276 -9.30 -5.19 0.06
C LEU A 276 -9.35 -5.12 1.58
N THR A 277 -10.14 -5.99 2.22
CA THR A 277 -10.24 -6.05 3.69
C THR A 277 -8.95 -6.56 4.33
N GLU A 278 -8.30 -7.55 3.74
CA GLU A 278 -7.00 -8.05 4.20
C GLU A 278 -5.88 -7.07 3.91
N ALA A 279 -5.85 -6.53 2.68
CA ALA A 279 -4.88 -5.52 2.30
C ALA A 279 -4.95 -4.28 3.19
N LEU A 280 -6.15 -3.84 3.60
CA LEU A 280 -6.32 -2.71 4.52
C LEU A 280 -5.67 -2.97 5.88
N LYS A 281 -5.79 -4.20 6.40
CA LYS A 281 -5.18 -4.58 7.69
C LYS A 281 -3.66 -4.65 7.62
N LEU A 282 -3.11 -5.13 6.49
CA LEU A 282 -1.68 -5.39 6.33
C LEU A 282 -0.91 -4.16 5.83
N LEU A 283 -1.45 -3.44 4.85
CA LEU A 283 -0.78 -2.37 4.12
C LEU A 283 -1.29 -0.97 4.47
N GLY A 284 -2.44 -0.88 5.14
CA GLY A 284 -3.06 0.38 5.49
C GLY A 284 -3.86 1.05 4.37
N GLU A 285 -4.52 2.16 4.72
CA GLU A 285 -5.50 2.84 3.88
C GLU A 285 -4.92 3.35 2.55
N LEU A 286 -3.76 4.01 2.61
CA LEU A 286 -3.16 4.65 1.44
C LEU A 286 -2.77 3.63 0.35
N ALA A 287 -2.28 2.46 0.75
CA ALA A 287 -1.93 1.40 -0.19
C ALA A 287 -3.17 0.82 -0.89
N VAL A 288 -4.25 0.63 -0.14
CA VAL A 288 -5.52 0.14 -0.68
C VAL A 288 -6.15 1.16 -1.62
N GLN A 289 -6.15 2.45 -1.28
CA GLN A 289 -6.64 3.51 -2.17
C GLN A 289 -5.89 3.51 -3.50
N ARG A 290 -4.55 3.43 -3.46
CA ARG A 290 -3.72 3.35 -4.68
C ARG A 290 -4.01 2.10 -5.50
N TYR A 291 -4.20 0.96 -4.82
CA TYR A 291 -4.54 -0.29 -5.48
C TYR A 291 -5.90 -0.20 -6.18
N ILE A 292 -6.95 0.33 -5.52
CA ILE A 292 -8.28 0.50 -6.11
C ILE A 292 -8.19 1.39 -7.36
N VAL A 293 -7.51 2.54 -7.26
CA VAL A 293 -7.35 3.45 -8.41
C VAL A 293 -6.66 2.74 -9.57
N LYS A 294 -5.55 2.05 -9.30
CA LYS A 294 -4.80 1.30 -10.31
C LYS A 294 -5.65 0.23 -11.00
N GLU A 295 -6.36 -0.59 -10.22
CA GLU A 295 -7.20 -1.68 -10.75
C GLU A 295 -8.36 -1.15 -11.60
N VAL A 296 -9.01 -0.07 -11.13
CA VAL A 296 -10.09 0.59 -11.90
C VAL A 296 -9.53 1.13 -13.22
N GLN A 297 -8.43 1.88 -13.18
CA GLN A 297 -7.79 2.41 -14.39
C GLN A 297 -7.39 1.30 -15.37
N GLN A 298 -6.78 0.21 -14.88
CA GLN A 298 -6.42 -0.93 -15.73
C GLN A 298 -7.64 -1.60 -16.35
N THR A 299 -8.73 -1.74 -15.60
CA THR A 299 -9.97 -2.33 -16.11
C THR A 299 -10.58 -1.47 -17.22
N TYR A 300 -10.62 -0.15 -17.05
CA TYR A 300 -11.13 0.75 -18.08
C TYR A 300 -10.18 0.81 -19.30
N ALA A 301 -8.87 0.86 -19.09
CA ALA A 301 -7.89 0.89 -20.16
C ALA A 301 -7.92 -0.39 -21.01
N SER A 302 -8.10 -1.57 -20.39
CA SER A 302 -8.21 -2.85 -21.12
C SER A 302 -9.42 -2.90 -22.05
N GLU A 303 -10.45 -2.14 -21.75
CA GLU A 303 -11.66 -2.01 -22.55
C GLU A 303 -11.62 -0.83 -23.56
N GLY A 304 -10.44 -0.15 -23.66
CA GLY A 304 -10.24 0.95 -24.60
C GLY A 304 -10.88 2.28 -24.19
N GLN A 305 -11.13 2.44 -22.89
CA GLN A 305 -11.58 3.70 -22.27
C GLN A 305 -10.35 4.33 -21.60
N THR A 306 -9.98 5.54 -22.01
CA THR A 306 -8.86 6.33 -21.45
C THR A 306 -9.37 7.55 -20.71
#